data_6baa2d9206b7d7d6c67de4b4ee7e34ef
#
_entry.id   6baa2d9206b7d7d6c67de4b4ee7e34ef
#
_cell.length_a   1.000
_cell.length_b   1.000
_cell.length_c   1.000
_cell.angle_alpha   90.00
_cell.angle_beta   90.00
_cell.angle_gamma   90.00
#
_symmetry.space_group_name_H-M   'P 1'
#
loop_
_entity.id
_entity.type
_entity.pdbx_description
1 polymer ?
#
loop_
_entity_poly.entity_id
_entity_poly.type
_entity_poly.pdbx_seq_one_letter_code
_entity_poly.pdbx_strand_id
1 'polypeptide(L)'
;MQPKKDGVKVPTDAEVLSSYNDGYAAEVKPLAANAVNEPLLNAAAIKGGKVKKEEAGFAGSKTWTLSNGLKVHLYPTDIQKDAIQFRLEQKGGKSILPMEVLPSFEENVIAFYQQNAGVSKFSQSKLDKILAGKNVSVGNTVGPLTSGIIGGGSTKDFETMMQLAYLYYTEPRCDAAEFENSMSQMKSIASNLGSNPDFRFSEENERALNNNSPRFFFFGKDLLDKVSAANIKKGLDMLFSDAAGSEIYIAGDFKPEVIKPFVEKYLGALPVKSKVARKFVNHNMYMAPGMHEDVFEFDMKNPQTSAAIYYTGSLQNTKDNAIQLKAMTYILEMRYIASLREENGGTYSPSVDGYISLGANERYNFNVTFQTQYEKSKGLIEKVHKGIEDLAANGPTDEELTKTIESFKKNIPENMKRISYFMNLIEEYYSWGKDMTDSDALINKNVTKETVQKMAQLLVNNKNRTEIVMNPKRK
;
A
#
# COMPACT_ATOMS: atom_id res chain seq x y z
N MET A 1 -8.51 -29.85 17.06
CA MET A 1 -8.30 -29.78 18.53
C MET A 1 -8.90 -28.46 19.01
N GLN A 2 -9.84 -28.51 19.93
CA GLN A 2 -10.31 -27.27 20.60
C GLN A 2 -9.48 -27.04 21.87
N PRO A 3 -9.08 -25.81 22.18
CA PRO A 3 -8.43 -25.51 23.45
C PRO A 3 -9.41 -25.74 24.60
N LYS A 4 -8.96 -26.39 25.64
CA LYS A 4 -9.74 -26.62 26.88
C LYS A 4 -10.01 -25.28 27.53
N LYS A 5 -11.27 -24.83 27.51
CA LYS A 5 -11.71 -23.62 28.22
C LYS A 5 -12.61 -24.05 29.39
N ASP A 6 -12.37 -23.51 30.57
CA ASP A 6 -13.22 -23.76 31.72
C ASP A 6 -14.66 -23.32 31.45
N GLY A 7 -15.63 -24.19 31.73
CA GLY A 7 -17.04 -23.95 31.49
C GLY A 7 -17.57 -24.34 30.13
N VAL A 8 -16.73 -24.82 29.20
CA VAL A 8 -17.17 -25.32 27.90
C VAL A 8 -17.23 -26.84 27.89
N LYS A 9 -18.42 -27.41 27.68
CA LYS A 9 -18.58 -28.86 27.55
C LYS A 9 -17.86 -29.34 26.30
N VAL A 10 -16.84 -30.15 26.48
CA VAL A 10 -16.17 -30.82 25.36
C VAL A 10 -17.08 -31.96 24.90
N PRO A 11 -17.46 -32.03 23.61
CA PRO A 11 -18.27 -33.14 23.12
C PRO A 11 -17.48 -34.46 23.27
N THR A 12 -18.20 -35.52 23.60
CA THR A 12 -17.66 -36.88 23.64
C THR A 12 -17.45 -37.41 22.21
N ASP A 13 -16.58 -38.42 22.06
CA ASP A 13 -16.34 -39.08 20.78
C ASP A 13 -17.65 -39.61 20.16
N ALA A 14 -18.58 -40.12 21.01
CA ALA A 14 -19.89 -40.59 20.57
C ALA A 14 -20.78 -39.42 20.03
N GLU A 15 -20.77 -38.26 20.67
CA GLU A 15 -21.49 -37.07 20.21
C GLU A 15 -20.91 -36.54 18.90
N VAL A 16 -19.60 -36.55 18.72
CA VAL A 16 -18.93 -36.17 17.49
C VAL A 16 -19.26 -37.17 16.36
N LEU A 17 -19.20 -38.46 16.63
CA LEU A 17 -19.49 -39.50 15.67
C LEU A 17 -20.99 -39.49 15.23
N SER A 18 -21.89 -39.25 16.20
CA SER A 18 -23.32 -39.08 15.89
C SER A 18 -23.55 -37.89 14.97
N SER A 19 -23.00 -36.71 15.33
CA SER A 19 -23.11 -35.51 14.50
C SER A 19 -22.53 -35.68 13.10
N TYR A 20 -21.44 -36.45 12.98
CA TYR A 20 -20.85 -36.80 11.68
C TYR A 20 -21.77 -37.67 10.87
N ASN A 21 -22.31 -38.74 11.46
CA ASN A 21 -23.24 -39.67 10.79
C ASN A 21 -24.55 -38.99 10.40
N ASP A 22 -25.10 -38.13 11.27
CA ASP A 22 -26.29 -37.34 10.98
C ASP A 22 -26.04 -36.36 9.83
N GLY A 23 -24.89 -35.69 9.80
CA GLY A 23 -24.46 -34.81 8.70
C GLY A 23 -24.26 -35.56 7.37
N TYR A 24 -23.70 -36.77 7.47
CA TYR A 24 -23.48 -37.62 6.29
C TYR A 24 -24.80 -38.24 5.73
N ALA A 25 -25.72 -38.55 6.61
CA ALA A 25 -27.07 -39.07 6.24
C ALA A 25 -28.06 -37.98 5.82
N ALA A 26 -27.73 -36.69 6.11
CA ALA A 26 -28.58 -35.58 5.71
C ALA A 26 -28.68 -35.47 4.18
N GLU A 27 -29.87 -35.45 3.67
CA GLU A 27 -30.14 -35.22 2.25
C GLU A 27 -29.75 -33.78 1.89
N VAL A 28 -28.51 -33.58 1.46
CA VAL A 28 -28.01 -32.25 1.01
C VAL A 28 -28.56 -32.04 -0.40
N LYS A 29 -29.57 -31.20 -0.52
CA LYS A 29 -29.98 -30.71 -1.84
C LYS A 29 -28.80 -29.93 -2.43
N PRO A 30 -28.37 -30.25 -3.67
CA PRO A 30 -27.37 -29.43 -4.33
C PRO A 30 -27.80 -27.98 -4.25
N LEU A 31 -26.96 -27.08 -3.83
CA LEU A 31 -27.16 -25.65 -4.02
C LEU A 31 -27.54 -25.47 -5.50
N ALA A 32 -28.74 -24.99 -5.75
CA ALA A 32 -29.16 -24.71 -7.13
C ALA A 32 -28.03 -23.83 -7.71
N ALA A 33 -27.37 -24.35 -8.75
CA ALA A 33 -26.41 -23.61 -9.53
C ALA A 33 -27.18 -22.53 -10.31
N ASN A 34 -27.74 -21.58 -9.58
CA ASN A 34 -28.22 -20.34 -10.15
C ASN A 34 -27.00 -19.57 -10.58
N ALA A 35 -26.51 -19.82 -11.79
CA ALA A 35 -25.72 -18.86 -12.50
C ALA A 35 -26.50 -17.55 -12.43
N VAL A 36 -25.99 -16.60 -11.63
CA VAL A 36 -26.64 -15.30 -11.48
C VAL A 36 -26.33 -14.54 -12.77
N ASN A 37 -27.14 -14.71 -13.80
CA ASN A 37 -27.04 -13.97 -15.06
C ASN A 37 -27.60 -12.54 -14.93
N GLU A 38 -27.44 -11.93 -13.76
CA GLU A 38 -27.82 -10.54 -13.56
C GLU A 38 -26.69 -9.63 -14.08
N PRO A 39 -26.99 -8.71 -15.02
CA PRO A 39 -25.99 -7.75 -15.48
C PRO A 39 -25.56 -6.84 -14.33
N LEU A 40 -24.27 -6.50 -14.26
CA LEU A 40 -23.72 -5.58 -13.27
C LEU A 40 -24.45 -4.22 -13.27
N LEU A 41 -24.78 -3.74 -14.46
CA LEU A 41 -25.50 -2.49 -14.68
C LEU A 41 -26.27 -2.51 -16.01
N ASN A 42 -27.20 -1.58 -16.17
CA ASN A 42 -27.83 -1.34 -17.47
C ASN A 42 -26.90 -0.50 -18.35
N ALA A 43 -26.04 -1.19 -19.12
CA ALA A 43 -25.07 -0.54 -19.97
C ALA A 43 -25.70 0.41 -21.03
N ALA A 44 -26.96 0.19 -21.45
CA ALA A 44 -27.66 1.05 -22.40
C ALA A 44 -28.06 2.41 -21.78
N ALA A 45 -28.21 2.47 -20.46
CA ALA A 45 -28.55 3.70 -19.75
C ALA A 45 -27.35 4.62 -19.52
N ILE A 46 -26.12 4.11 -19.65
CA ILE A 46 -24.89 4.90 -19.45
C ILE A 46 -24.68 5.85 -20.63
N LYS A 47 -24.78 7.14 -20.35
CA LYS A 47 -24.45 8.21 -21.31
C LYS A 47 -22.96 8.52 -21.21
N GLY A 48 -22.15 7.81 -22.02
CA GLY A 48 -20.71 8.00 -22.08
C GLY A 48 -20.27 9.34 -22.69
N GLY A 49 -18.98 9.55 -22.67
CA GLY A 49 -18.33 10.67 -23.38
C GLY A 49 -17.64 10.19 -24.65
N LYS A 50 -16.81 11.07 -25.23
CA LYS A 50 -15.99 10.78 -26.43
C LYS A 50 -14.57 11.21 -26.18
N VAL A 51 -13.59 10.52 -26.79
CA VAL A 51 -12.23 11.00 -26.89
C VAL A 51 -12.22 12.25 -27.78
N LYS A 52 -11.83 13.39 -27.20
CA LYS A 52 -11.74 14.68 -27.90
C LYS A 52 -10.34 14.97 -28.43
N LYS A 53 -9.32 14.45 -27.76
CA LYS A 53 -7.92 14.67 -28.12
C LYS A 53 -7.13 13.41 -27.83
N GLU A 54 -6.17 13.12 -28.69
CA GLU A 54 -5.18 12.06 -28.55
C GLU A 54 -3.79 12.65 -28.75
N GLU A 55 -2.86 12.38 -27.83
CA GLU A 55 -1.51 12.90 -27.83
C GLU A 55 -0.50 11.81 -27.48
N ALA A 56 0.73 11.94 -28.00
CA ALA A 56 1.86 11.17 -27.50
C ALA A 56 2.14 11.56 -26.04
N GLY A 57 2.38 10.58 -25.19
CA GLY A 57 2.62 10.76 -23.77
C GLY A 57 4.05 10.45 -23.35
N PHE A 58 4.29 10.52 -22.05
CA PHE A 58 5.57 10.22 -21.43
C PHE A 58 5.95 8.73 -21.58
N ALA A 59 7.24 8.45 -21.78
CA ALA A 59 7.81 7.10 -21.83
C ALA A 59 7.14 6.15 -22.85
N GLY A 60 6.64 6.67 -23.97
CA GLY A 60 5.95 5.88 -25.01
C GLY A 60 4.46 5.64 -24.75
N SER A 61 3.89 6.22 -23.67
CA SER A 61 2.45 6.19 -23.45
C SER A 61 1.69 7.06 -24.46
N LYS A 62 0.37 6.93 -24.46
CA LYS A 62 -0.56 7.83 -25.17
C LYS A 62 -1.52 8.43 -24.16
N THR A 63 -1.94 9.67 -24.39
CA THR A 63 -2.94 10.33 -23.53
C THR A 63 -4.19 10.64 -24.35
N TRP A 64 -5.34 10.17 -23.85
CA TRP A 64 -6.66 10.56 -24.32
C TRP A 64 -7.27 11.58 -23.39
N THR A 65 -7.80 12.68 -23.93
CA THR A 65 -8.65 13.59 -23.19
C THR A 65 -10.11 13.31 -23.57
N LEU A 66 -10.91 12.95 -22.59
CA LEU A 66 -12.34 12.67 -22.75
C LEU A 66 -13.18 13.96 -22.79
N SER A 67 -14.42 13.87 -23.27
CA SER A 67 -15.34 15.01 -23.33
C SER A 67 -15.75 15.56 -21.97
N ASN A 68 -15.67 14.76 -20.90
CA ASN A 68 -15.85 15.22 -19.52
C ASN A 68 -14.56 15.83 -18.90
N GLY A 69 -13.49 15.94 -19.67
CA GLY A 69 -12.22 16.54 -19.27
C GLY A 69 -11.23 15.59 -18.56
N LEU A 70 -11.60 14.36 -18.30
CA LEU A 70 -10.69 13.37 -17.72
C LEU A 70 -9.60 12.96 -18.71
N LYS A 71 -8.40 12.69 -18.20
CA LYS A 71 -7.28 12.20 -18.97
C LYS A 71 -7.07 10.71 -18.72
N VAL A 72 -6.83 9.96 -19.77
CA VAL A 72 -6.56 8.52 -19.73
C VAL A 72 -5.20 8.28 -20.39
N HIS A 73 -4.25 7.84 -19.58
CA HIS A 73 -2.89 7.52 -19.99
C HIS A 73 -2.79 6.04 -20.31
N LEU A 74 -2.46 5.71 -21.53
CA LEU A 74 -2.45 4.35 -22.07
C LEU A 74 -1.00 3.91 -22.29
N TYR A 75 -0.66 2.74 -21.80
CA TYR A 75 0.61 2.07 -22.05
C TYR A 75 0.35 0.66 -22.62
N PRO A 76 0.05 0.53 -23.94
CA PRO A 76 -0.12 -0.77 -24.56
C PRO A 76 1.22 -1.51 -24.59
N THR A 77 1.23 -2.75 -24.10
CA THR A 77 2.42 -3.59 -24.07
C THR A 77 2.05 -5.05 -24.03
N ASP A 78 2.82 -5.91 -24.67
CA ASP A 78 2.61 -7.35 -24.71
C ASP A 78 3.55 -8.15 -23.78
N ILE A 79 4.19 -7.45 -22.85
CA ILE A 79 5.13 -8.03 -21.87
C ILE A 79 4.46 -9.17 -21.07
N GLN A 80 3.19 -8.99 -20.69
CA GLN A 80 2.37 -10.02 -20.07
C GLN A 80 1.11 -10.20 -20.91
N LYS A 81 1.01 -11.34 -21.61
CA LYS A 81 -0.14 -11.65 -22.47
C LYS A 81 -1.43 -11.77 -21.66
N ASP A 82 -2.54 -11.29 -22.24
CA ASP A 82 -3.88 -11.31 -21.66
C ASP A 82 -3.94 -10.70 -20.25
N ALA A 83 -3.14 -9.66 -20.00
CA ALA A 83 -3.11 -8.96 -18.70
C ALA A 83 -3.23 -7.44 -18.89
N ILE A 84 -4.16 -6.84 -18.15
CA ILE A 84 -4.38 -5.39 -18.10
C ILE A 84 -4.41 -4.94 -16.64
N GLN A 85 -3.78 -3.81 -16.35
CA GLN A 85 -3.87 -3.07 -15.11
C GLN A 85 -4.57 -1.73 -15.35
N PHE A 86 -5.37 -1.32 -14.37
CA PHE A 86 -6.13 -0.09 -14.38
C PHE A 86 -5.94 0.66 -13.05
N ARG A 87 -5.74 1.96 -13.11
CA ARG A 87 -5.79 2.86 -11.95
C ARG A 87 -6.52 4.14 -12.31
N LEU A 88 -7.33 4.64 -11.39
CA LEU A 88 -7.84 6.00 -11.37
C LEU A 88 -7.33 6.62 -10.07
N GLU A 89 -6.59 7.70 -10.15
CA GLU A 89 -6.08 8.40 -8.98
C GLU A 89 -6.63 9.83 -8.92
N GLN A 90 -7.01 10.25 -7.72
CA GLN A 90 -7.48 11.59 -7.42
C GLN A 90 -6.82 12.09 -6.13
N LYS A 91 -6.36 13.34 -6.13
CA LYS A 91 -5.78 13.96 -4.93
C LYS A 91 -6.83 14.14 -3.82
N GLY A 92 -6.37 14.14 -2.58
CA GLY A 92 -7.21 14.29 -1.38
C GLY A 92 -6.98 13.16 -0.38
N GLY A 93 -7.51 11.98 -0.66
CA GLY A 93 -7.39 10.82 0.24
C GLY A 93 -7.85 11.11 1.67
N LYS A 94 -7.23 10.47 2.65
CA LYS A 94 -7.52 10.68 4.08
C LYS A 94 -7.26 12.12 4.54
N SER A 95 -6.41 12.88 3.82
CA SER A 95 -6.04 14.24 4.23
C SER A 95 -7.21 15.22 4.24
N ILE A 96 -8.23 15.01 3.41
CA ILE A 96 -9.41 15.89 3.34
C ILE A 96 -10.57 15.45 4.23
N LEU A 97 -10.47 14.26 4.82
CA LEU A 97 -11.54 13.74 5.66
C LEU A 97 -11.55 14.45 7.04
N PRO A 98 -12.73 14.81 7.57
CA PRO A 98 -12.84 15.40 8.90
C PRO A 98 -12.49 14.38 9.99
N MET A 99 -12.12 14.88 11.17
CA MET A 99 -11.62 14.07 12.28
C MET A 99 -12.57 12.95 12.72
N GLU A 100 -13.87 13.21 12.70
CA GLU A 100 -14.89 12.23 13.09
C GLU A 100 -15.03 11.08 12.09
N VAL A 101 -14.60 11.28 10.84
CA VAL A 101 -14.66 10.27 9.77
C VAL A 101 -13.40 9.40 9.73
N LEU A 102 -12.25 9.97 10.07
CA LEU A 102 -10.94 9.33 9.94
C LEU A 102 -10.83 7.96 10.61
N PRO A 103 -11.37 7.69 11.82
CA PRO A 103 -11.32 6.36 12.42
C PRO A 103 -11.87 5.26 11.53
N SER A 104 -12.93 5.55 10.76
CA SER A 104 -13.55 4.62 9.81
C SER A 104 -12.74 4.41 8.54
N PHE A 105 -11.68 5.20 8.34
CA PHE A 105 -10.74 5.13 7.22
C PHE A 105 -9.32 4.76 7.65
N GLU A 106 -9.17 4.24 8.87
CA GLU A 106 -7.94 3.53 9.22
C GLU A 106 -7.73 2.38 8.23
N GLU A 107 -6.49 2.11 7.86
CA GLU A 107 -6.14 1.30 6.70
C GLU A 107 -6.72 -0.12 6.78
N ASN A 108 -6.56 -0.80 7.92
CA ASN A 108 -7.09 -2.15 8.10
C ASN A 108 -8.62 -2.16 8.17
N VAL A 109 -9.23 -1.14 8.78
CA VAL A 109 -10.68 -1.01 8.88
C VAL A 109 -11.31 -0.86 7.51
N ILE A 110 -10.85 0.11 6.73
CA ILE A 110 -11.46 0.38 5.41
C ILE A 110 -11.16 -0.75 4.41
N ALA A 111 -9.95 -1.32 4.42
CA ALA A 111 -9.60 -2.43 3.55
C ALA A 111 -10.43 -3.68 3.85
N PHE A 112 -10.57 -4.05 5.12
CA PHE A 112 -11.40 -5.19 5.53
C PHE A 112 -12.86 -4.99 5.16
N TYR A 113 -13.39 -3.78 5.40
CA TYR A 113 -14.76 -3.45 5.03
C TYR A 113 -14.98 -3.56 3.52
N GLN A 114 -14.12 -2.96 2.70
CA GLN A 114 -14.23 -2.96 1.24
C GLN A 114 -14.16 -4.36 0.63
N GLN A 115 -13.34 -5.25 1.18
CA GLN A 115 -13.25 -6.64 0.76
C GLN A 115 -14.56 -7.41 0.95
N ASN A 116 -15.41 -7.00 1.87
CA ASN A 116 -16.64 -7.69 2.24
C ASN A 116 -17.93 -6.97 1.81
N ALA A 117 -17.83 -5.70 1.44
CA ALA A 117 -19.01 -4.86 1.18
C ALA A 117 -19.67 -5.10 -0.18
N GLY A 118 -18.90 -5.60 -1.17
CA GLY A 118 -19.39 -5.64 -2.55
C GLY A 118 -19.51 -4.26 -3.18
N VAL A 119 -20.41 -4.08 -4.17
CA VAL A 119 -20.57 -2.81 -4.90
C VAL A 119 -22.02 -2.61 -5.34
N SER A 120 -22.50 -1.36 -5.33
CA SER A 120 -23.87 -1.00 -5.74
C SER A 120 -24.92 -1.83 -4.97
N LYS A 121 -25.81 -2.52 -5.66
CA LYS A 121 -26.80 -3.43 -5.08
C LYS A 121 -26.29 -4.84 -4.79
N PHE A 122 -25.05 -5.14 -5.11
CA PHE A 122 -24.49 -6.49 -5.00
C PHE A 122 -23.65 -6.62 -3.72
N SER A 123 -24.03 -7.56 -2.85
CA SER A 123 -23.15 -8.04 -1.79
C SER A 123 -21.91 -8.73 -2.38
N GLN A 124 -20.83 -8.84 -1.62
CA GLN A 124 -19.61 -9.51 -2.11
C GLN A 124 -19.89 -10.94 -2.58
N SER A 125 -20.65 -11.72 -1.81
CA SER A 125 -21.02 -13.09 -2.18
C SER A 125 -21.83 -13.18 -3.48
N LYS A 126 -22.68 -12.18 -3.76
CA LYS A 126 -23.43 -12.12 -5.02
C LYS A 126 -22.53 -11.70 -6.17
N LEU A 127 -21.64 -10.74 -5.93
CA LEU A 127 -20.65 -10.26 -6.91
C LEU A 127 -19.71 -11.40 -7.34
N ASP A 128 -19.22 -12.19 -6.40
CA ASP A 128 -18.35 -13.35 -6.67
C ASP A 128 -19.03 -14.36 -7.61
N LYS A 129 -20.36 -14.59 -7.43
CA LYS A 129 -21.12 -15.46 -8.31
C LYS A 129 -21.31 -14.89 -9.72
N ILE A 130 -21.51 -13.56 -9.84
CA ILE A 130 -21.63 -12.87 -11.14
C ILE A 130 -20.29 -12.89 -11.88
N LEU A 131 -19.19 -12.77 -11.15
CA LEU A 131 -17.84 -12.74 -11.70
C LEU A 131 -17.21 -14.13 -11.86
N ALA A 132 -17.93 -15.21 -11.49
CA ALA A 132 -17.42 -16.57 -11.63
C ALA A 132 -16.99 -16.85 -13.09
N GLY A 133 -15.77 -17.35 -13.27
CA GLY A 133 -15.18 -17.61 -14.59
C GLY A 133 -14.58 -16.38 -15.30
N LYS A 134 -14.65 -15.18 -14.72
CA LYS A 134 -13.96 -13.99 -15.18
C LYS A 134 -12.64 -13.78 -14.41
N ASN A 135 -11.64 -13.31 -15.11
CA ASN A 135 -10.38 -12.88 -14.49
C ASN A 135 -10.38 -11.35 -14.41
N VAL A 136 -10.99 -10.82 -13.35
CA VAL A 136 -11.13 -9.39 -13.13
C VAL A 136 -11.23 -9.10 -11.63
N SER A 137 -10.52 -8.09 -11.19
CA SER A 137 -10.59 -7.53 -9.83
C SER A 137 -10.61 -6.01 -9.91
N VAL A 138 -11.50 -5.37 -9.17
CA VAL A 138 -11.59 -3.90 -9.08
C VAL A 138 -11.99 -3.53 -7.65
N GLY A 139 -11.44 -2.45 -7.13
CA GLY A 139 -11.79 -1.93 -5.80
C GLY A 139 -11.39 -0.47 -5.60
N ASN A 140 -11.96 0.14 -4.56
CA ASN A 140 -11.58 1.48 -4.12
C ASN A 140 -10.23 1.45 -3.41
N THR A 141 -9.48 2.54 -3.49
CA THR A 141 -8.30 2.81 -2.68
C THR A 141 -8.43 4.14 -1.96
N VAL A 142 -7.97 4.19 -0.71
CA VAL A 142 -7.95 5.42 0.08
C VAL A 142 -6.62 5.51 0.83
N GLY A 143 -5.68 6.21 0.22
CA GLY A 143 -4.37 6.48 0.80
C GLY A 143 -4.34 7.79 1.61
N PRO A 144 -3.20 8.15 2.17
CA PRO A 144 -3.04 9.40 2.93
C PRO A 144 -3.38 10.66 2.13
N LEU A 145 -2.89 10.76 0.88
CA LEU A 145 -2.98 11.96 0.03
C LEU A 145 -3.78 11.76 -1.25
N THR A 146 -4.14 10.52 -1.57
CA THR A 146 -4.87 10.15 -2.80
C THR A 146 -5.99 9.18 -2.49
N SER A 147 -7.00 9.15 -3.35
CA SER A 147 -8.05 8.13 -3.37
C SER A 147 -8.31 7.74 -4.82
N GLY A 148 -8.86 6.56 -5.04
CA GLY A 148 -9.08 6.13 -6.41
C GLY A 148 -9.67 4.74 -6.54
N ILE A 149 -9.53 4.21 -7.74
CA ILE A 149 -9.94 2.85 -8.09
C ILE A 149 -8.72 2.14 -8.64
N ILE A 150 -8.48 0.93 -8.19
CA ILE A 150 -7.52 0.03 -8.81
C ILE A 150 -8.22 -1.17 -9.42
N GLY A 151 -7.67 -1.71 -10.48
CA GLY A 151 -8.20 -2.92 -11.11
C GLY A 151 -7.14 -3.65 -11.93
N GLY A 152 -7.42 -4.90 -12.19
CA GLY A 152 -6.60 -5.74 -13.07
C GLY A 152 -7.36 -6.97 -13.51
N GLY A 153 -6.87 -7.60 -14.57
CA GLY A 153 -7.49 -8.81 -15.09
C GLY A 153 -7.08 -9.13 -16.52
N SER A 154 -7.88 -9.97 -17.17
CA SER A 154 -7.66 -10.36 -18.56
C SER A 154 -8.20 -9.32 -19.54
N THR A 155 -7.60 -9.26 -20.71
CA THR A 155 -8.02 -8.37 -21.80
C THR A 155 -9.46 -8.61 -22.22
N LYS A 156 -9.91 -9.87 -22.26
CA LYS A 156 -11.28 -10.24 -22.61
C LYS A 156 -12.33 -9.75 -21.61
N ASP A 157 -11.93 -9.54 -20.33
CA ASP A 157 -12.83 -9.10 -19.27
C ASP A 157 -12.75 -7.57 -19.04
N PHE A 158 -12.10 -6.83 -19.95
CA PHE A 158 -11.89 -5.39 -19.82
C PHE A 158 -13.20 -4.60 -19.70
N GLU A 159 -14.25 -4.94 -20.46
CA GLU A 159 -15.55 -4.27 -20.29
C GLU A 159 -16.10 -4.47 -18.88
N THR A 160 -15.99 -5.69 -18.34
CA THR A 160 -16.42 -5.98 -16.95
C THR A 160 -15.62 -5.14 -15.94
N MET A 161 -14.31 -4.99 -16.17
CA MET A 161 -13.44 -4.09 -15.37
C MET A 161 -13.93 -2.66 -15.39
N MET A 162 -14.28 -2.12 -16.56
CA MET A 162 -14.80 -0.75 -16.68
C MET A 162 -16.19 -0.57 -16.05
N GLN A 163 -17.06 -1.58 -16.14
CA GLN A 163 -18.35 -1.58 -15.44
C GLN A 163 -18.16 -1.53 -13.92
N LEU A 164 -17.26 -2.35 -13.39
CA LEU A 164 -16.94 -2.35 -11.97
C LEU A 164 -16.30 -1.04 -11.54
N ALA A 165 -15.34 -0.51 -12.30
CA ALA A 165 -14.70 0.77 -12.01
C ALA A 165 -15.73 1.92 -11.94
N TYR A 166 -16.68 1.93 -12.87
CA TYR A 166 -17.80 2.88 -12.86
C TYR A 166 -18.65 2.73 -11.59
N LEU A 167 -19.05 1.51 -11.24
CA LEU A 167 -19.88 1.24 -10.06
C LEU A 167 -19.15 1.56 -8.75
N TYR A 168 -17.89 1.16 -8.61
CA TYR A 168 -17.10 1.47 -7.41
C TYR A 168 -16.89 2.97 -7.22
N TYR A 169 -16.89 3.75 -8.31
CA TYR A 169 -16.80 5.19 -8.24
C TYR A 169 -18.14 5.86 -7.93
N THR A 170 -19.21 5.45 -8.61
CA THR A 170 -20.51 6.14 -8.55
C THR A 170 -21.47 5.60 -7.49
N GLU A 171 -21.32 4.33 -7.11
CA GLU A 171 -22.21 3.61 -6.22
C GLU A 171 -21.44 2.76 -5.20
N PRO A 172 -20.49 3.35 -4.44
CA PRO A 172 -19.80 2.62 -3.39
C PRO A 172 -20.81 2.13 -2.35
N ARG A 173 -20.79 0.82 -2.09
CA ARG A 173 -21.79 0.20 -1.21
C ARG A 173 -21.44 0.46 0.26
N CYS A 174 -22.46 0.76 1.04
CA CYS A 174 -22.39 0.78 2.50
C CYS A 174 -23.69 0.19 3.06
N ASP A 175 -23.64 -1.09 3.41
CA ASP A 175 -24.77 -1.86 3.97
C ASP A 175 -24.58 -2.02 5.47
N ALA A 176 -25.62 -1.74 6.26
CA ALA A 176 -25.53 -1.74 7.72
C ALA A 176 -25.32 -3.15 8.30
N ALA A 177 -25.95 -4.18 7.72
CA ALA A 177 -25.78 -5.55 8.22
C ALA A 177 -24.41 -6.12 7.89
N GLU A 178 -23.89 -5.85 6.70
CA GLU A 178 -22.53 -6.23 6.29
C GLU A 178 -21.47 -5.47 7.13
N PHE A 179 -21.73 -4.20 7.46
CA PHE A 179 -20.89 -3.43 8.37
C PHE A 179 -20.82 -4.07 9.75
N GLU A 180 -21.95 -4.39 10.39
CA GLU A 180 -21.98 -5.03 11.70
C GLU A 180 -21.25 -6.37 11.73
N ASN A 181 -21.41 -7.18 10.67
CA ASN A 181 -20.68 -8.44 10.52
C ASN A 181 -19.16 -8.21 10.44
N SER A 182 -18.75 -7.25 9.63
CA SER A 182 -17.32 -6.88 9.51
C SER A 182 -16.75 -6.36 10.82
N MET A 183 -17.50 -5.52 11.54
CA MET A 183 -17.10 -4.99 12.85
C MET A 183 -16.97 -6.09 13.91
N SER A 184 -17.88 -7.06 13.92
CA SER A 184 -17.81 -8.21 14.85
C SER A 184 -16.53 -9.02 14.61
N GLN A 185 -16.18 -9.28 13.36
CA GLN A 185 -14.94 -9.99 13.00
C GLN A 185 -13.70 -9.18 13.38
N MET A 186 -13.66 -7.89 13.05
CA MET A 186 -12.54 -7.00 13.40
C MET A 186 -12.34 -6.89 14.92
N LYS A 187 -13.41 -6.79 15.71
CA LYS A 187 -13.32 -6.78 17.18
C LYS A 187 -12.74 -8.08 17.72
N SER A 188 -13.11 -9.23 17.12
CA SER A 188 -12.51 -10.53 17.48
C SER A 188 -11.00 -10.57 17.18
N ILE A 189 -10.58 -10.06 16.04
CA ILE A 189 -9.15 -9.95 15.67
C ILE A 189 -8.43 -9.02 16.65
N ALA A 190 -8.94 -7.81 16.86
CA ALA A 190 -8.33 -6.80 17.71
C ALA A 190 -8.15 -7.25 19.16
N SER A 191 -9.08 -8.07 19.69
CA SER A 191 -9.00 -8.60 21.04
C SER A 191 -7.78 -9.52 21.26
N ASN A 192 -7.25 -10.12 20.20
CA ASN A 192 -6.09 -11.03 20.28
C ASN A 192 -4.76 -10.31 19.99
N LEU A 193 -4.79 -9.09 19.44
CA LEU A 193 -3.58 -8.36 19.05
C LEU A 193 -2.90 -7.65 20.21
N GLY A 194 -3.63 -7.27 21.25
CA GLY A 194 -3.09 -6.49 22.39
C GLY A 194 -1.97 -7.21 23.19
N SER A 195 -1.87 -8.55 23.08
CA SER A 195 -0.79 -9.33 23.70
C SER A 195 0.33 -9.72 22.71
N ASN A 196 0.26 -9.26 21.47
CA ASN A 196 1.26 -9.55 20.45
C ASN A 196 2.37 -8.49 20.48
N PRO A 197 3.63 -8.87 20.77
CA PRO A 197 4.73 -7.92 20.84
C PRO A 197 5.01 -7.22 19.51
N ASP A 198 4.93 -7.92 18.38
CA ASP A 198 5.18 -7.32 17.06
C ASP A 198 4.13 -6.25 16.74
N PHE A 199 2.87 -6.49 17.13
CA PHE A 199 1.80 -5.52 16.97
C PHE A 199 2.03 -4.26 17.83
N ARG A 200 2.45 -4.44 19.08
CA ARG A 200 2.78 -3.33 19.97
C ARG A 200 3.97 -2.52 19.47
N PHE A 201 5.00 -3.21 18.98
CA PHE A 201 6.16 -2.56 18.38
C PHE A 201 5.79 -1.76 17.13
N SER A 202 4.96 -2.33 16.24
CA SER A 202 4.45 -1.64 15.06
C SER A 202 3.63 -0.39 15.44
N GLU A 203 2.82 -0.44 16.50
CA GLU A 203 2.04 0.71 16.96
C GLU A 203 2.94 1.88 17.34
N GLU A 204 4.00 1.65 18.12
CA GLU A 204 4.92 2.72 18.51
C GLU A 204 5.70 3.28 17.31
N ASN A 205 6.13 2.41 16.39
CA ASN A 205 6.77 2.87 15.17
C ASN A 205 5.85 3.76 14.35
N GLU A 206 4.62 3.35 14.11
CA GLU A 206 3.65 4.12 13.34
C GLU A 206 3.29 5.46 14.02
N ARG A 207 3.19 5.48 15.35
CA ARG A 207 2.98 6.71 16.12
C ARG A 207 4.14 7.69 15.90
N ALA A 208 5.37 7.22 15.98
CA ALA A 208 6.57 8.05 15.77
C ALA A 208 6.68 8.54 14.32
N LEU A 209 6.43 7.67 13.34
CA LEU A 209 6.45 8.00 11.92
C LEU A 209 5.45 9.12 11.57
N ASN A 210 4.33 9.19 12.29
CA ASN A 210 3.28 10.18 12.11
C ASN A 210 3.34 11.33 13.15
N ASN A 211 4.46 11.47 13.90
CA ASN A 211 4.66 12.51 14.92
C ASN A 211 3.55 12.54 15.96
N ASN A 212 3.04 11.40 16.39
CA ASN A 212 1.91 11.28 17.32
C ASN A 212 0.71 12.16 16.90
N SER A 213 0.51 12.37 15.62
CA SER A 213 -0.57 13.22 15.10
C SER A 213 -1.94 12.75 15.58
N PRO A 214 -2.83 13.64 16.02
CA PRO A 214 -4.20 13.27 16.38
C PRO A 214 -5.00 12.73 15.18
N ARG A 215 -4.51 12.90 13.96
CA ARG A 215 -5.09 12.36 12.73
C ARG A 215 -4.63 10.95 12.42
N PHE A 216 -3.64 10.44 13.15
CA PHE A 216 -3.19 9.07 13.05
C PHE A 216 -4.00 8.17 13.97
N PHE A 217 -4.53 7.10 13.43
CA PHE A 217 -5.25 6.06 14.15
C PHE A 217 -4.58 4.72 13.88
N PHE A 218 -4.35 3.96 14.92
CA PHE A 218 -3.81 2.62 14.82
C PHE A 218 -4.92 1.59 15.07
N PHE A 219 -4.91 0.50 14.32
CA PHE A 219 -5.92 -0.55 14.45
C PHE A 219 -5.93 -1.13 15.88
N GLY A 220 -7.10 -1.25 16.48
CA GLY A 220 -7.25 -1.78 17.82
C GLY A 220 -8.65 -1.55 18.37
N LYS A 221 -8.90 -2.05 19.60
CA LYS A 221 -10.22 -1.99 20.21
C LYS A 221 -10.75 -0.54 20.34
N ASP A 222 -9.92 0.37 20.86
CA ASP A 222 -10.30 1.77 21.10
C ASP A 222 -10.62 2.53 19.81
N LEU A 223 -9.99 2.14 18.69
CA LEU A 223 -10.32 2.65 17.38
C LEU A 223 -11.70 2.14 16.95
N LEU A 224 -11.92 0.82 17.05
CA LEU A 224 -13.15 0.17 16.55
C LEU A 224 -14.42 0.69 17.21
N ASP A 225 -14.33 1.23 18.42
CA ASP A 225 -15.46 1.88 19.12
C ASP A 225 -15.82 3.26 18.52
N LYS A 226 -14.95 3.83 17.66
CA LYS A 226 -15.15 5.11 16.96
C LYS A 226 -15.58 4.92 15.49
N VAL A 227 -15.59 3.69 15.00
CA VAL A 227 -15.94 3.35 13.60
C VAL A 227 -17.45 3.25 13.46
N SER A 228 -18.01 3.77 12.35
CA SER A 228 -19.44 3.65 12.05
C SER A 228 -19.71 3.56 10.56
N ALA A 229 -20.79 2.86 10.18
CA ALA A 229 -21.27 2.78 8.81
C ALA A 229 -21.59 4.18 8.22
N ALA A 230 -22.15 5.06 9.03
CA ALA A 230 -22.46 6.43 8.63
C ALA A 230 -21.19 7.21 8.25
N ASN A 231 -20.09 7.05 9.01
CA ASN A 231 -18.83 7.69 8.72
C ASN A 231 -18.13 7.05 7.49
N ILE A 232 -18.24 5.73 7.30
CA ILE A 232 -17.76 5.09 6.06
C ILE A 232 -18.50 5.70 4.87
N LYS A 233 -19.83 5.71 4.91
CA LYS A 233 -20.63 6.29 3.83
C LYS A 233 -20.28 7.75 3.57
N LYS A 234 -20.21 8.57 4.62
CA LYS A 234 -19.85 9.99 4.52
C LYS A 234 -18.47 10.18 3.85
N GLY A 235 -17.48 9.42 4.26
CA GLY A 235 -16.14 9.51 3.66
C GLY A 235 -16.10 9.03 2.21
N LEU A 236 -16.77 7.93 1.86
CA LEU A 236 -16.88 7.45 0.49
C LEU A 236 -17.58 8.48 -0.41
N ASP A 237 -18.69 9.07 0.05
CA ASP A 237 -19.40 10.14 -0.68
C ASP A 237 -18.49 11.37 -0.90
N MET A 238 -17.66 11.74 0.10
CA MET A 238 -16.69 12.84 -0.05
C MET A 238 -15.59 12.51 -1.07
N LEU A 239 -15.14 11.27 -1.11
CA LEU A 239 -14.01 10.85 -1.95
C LEU A 239 -14.41 10.53 -3.39
N PHE A 240 -15.64 10.01 -3.62
CA PHE A 240 -16.06 9.46 -4.91
C PHE A 240 -17.28 10.17 -5.54
N SER A 241 -17.54 11.42 -5.20
CA SER A 241 -18.68 12.18 -5.74
C SER A 241 -18.35 13.07 -6.94
N ASP A 242 -17.07 13.35 -7.18
CA ASP A 242 -16.60 14.25 -8.23
C ASP A 242 -15.21 13.83 -8.72
N ALA A 243 -15.14 13.43 -9.98
CA ALA A 243 -13.90 12.93 -10.61
C ALA A 243 -13.01 14.05 -11.20
N ALA A 244 -13.34 15.32 -10.96
CA ALA A 244 -12.58 16.44 -11.50
C ALA A 244 -11.09 16.35 -11.09
N GLY A 245 -10.20 16.39 -12.11
CA GLY A 245 -8.76 16.30 -11.92
C GLY A 245 -8.23 14.91 -11.59
N SER A 246 -9.06 13.87 -11.75
CA SER A 246 -8.55 12.49 -11.71
C SER A 246 -7.69 12.21 -12.94
N GLU A 247 -6.56 11.52 -12.71
CA GLU A 247 -5.72 10.94 -13.75
C GLU A 247 -5.99 9.44 -13.82
N ILE A 248 -6.11 8.90 -15.02
CA ILE A 248 -6.47 7.49 -15.25
C ILE A 248 -5.35 6.80 -16.03
N TYR A 249 -4.99 5.61 -15.61
CA TYR A 249 -3.87 4.84 -16.17
C TYR A 249 -4.36 3.46 -16.57
N ILE A 250 -4.01 3.03 -17.79
CA ILE A 250 -4.29 1.68 -18.31
C ILE A 250 -3.00 1.17 -18.96
N ALA A 251 -2.48 0.07 -18.44
CA ALA A 251 -1.27 -0.57 -18.99
C ALA A 251 -1.50 -2.07 -19.20
N GLY A 252 -0.96 -2.64 -20.29
CA GLY A 252 -1.06 -4.07 -20.53
C GLY A 252 -1.31 -4.45 -21.98
N ASP A 253 -1.74 -5.70 -22.17
CA ASP A 253 -1.93 -6.31 -23.50
C ASP A 253 -3.29 -5.92 -24.08
N PHE A 254 -3.33 -4.78 -24.76
CA PHE A 254 -4.53 -4.30 -25.44
C PHE A 254 -4.20 -3.48 -26.69
N LYS A 255 -5.17 -3.42 -27.58
CA LYS A 255 -5.16 -2.46 -28.70
C LYS A 255 -6.03 -1.26 -28.32
N PRO A 256 -5.52 -0.03 -28.40
CA PRO A 256 -6.27 1.18 -28.02
C PRO A 256 -7.66 1.28 -28.68
N GLU A 257 -7.77 0.94 -29.94
CA GLU A 257 -9.03 0.95 -30.69
C GLU A 257 -10.08 -0.03 -30.14
N VAL A 258 -9.65 -1.16 -29.56
CA VAL A 258 -10.54 -2.18 -28.98
C VAL A 258 -11.11 -1.71 -27.64
N ILE A 259 -10.30 -1.07 -26.80
CA ILE A 259 -10.74 -0.62 -25.48
C ILE A 259 -11.45 0.75 -25.51
N LYS A 260 -11.25 1.54 -26.57
CA LYS A 260 -11.79 2.90 -26.70
C LYS A 260 -13.29 3.01 -26.46
N PRO A 261 -14.16 2.14 -27.03
CA PRO A 261 -15.61 2.22 -26.77
C PRO A 261 -15.97 2.07 -25.29
N PHE A 262 -15.27 1.22 -24.55
CA PHE A 262 -15.51 0.99 -23.12
C PHE A 262 -15.01 2.17 -22.27
N VAL A 263 -13.84 2.71 -22.58
CA VAL A 263 -13.31 3.94 -21.97
C VAL A 263 -14.26 5.11 -22.18
N GLU A 264 -14.68 5.35 -23.40
CA GLU A 264 -15.65 6.40 -23.75
C GLU A 264 -16.97 6.22 -22.99
N LYS A 265 -17.47 4.99 -22.88
CA LYS A 265 -18.74 4.68 -22.25
C LYS A 265 -18.70 4.85 -20.73
N TYR A 266 -17.78 4.19 -20.07
CA TYR A 266 -17.79 4.11 -18.61
C TYR A 266 -16.99 5.24 -17.93
N LEU A 267 -15.77 5.52 -18.40
CA LEU A 267 -14.96 6.62 -17.83
C LEU A 267 -15.43 7.98 -18.30
N GLY A 268 -15.94 8.07 -19.54
CA GLY A 268 -16.58 9.29 -20.06
C GLY A 268 -17.90 9.65 -19.37
N ALA A 269 -18.51 8.72 -18.63
CA ALA A 269 -19.72 8.93 -17.83
C ALA A 269 -19.46 9.25 -16.36
N LEU A 270 -18.20 9.21 -15.90
CA LEU A 270 -17.87 9.57 -14.52
C LEU A 270 -18.26 11.01 -14.23
N PRO A 271 -18.83 11.31 -13.05
CA PRO A 271 -19.29 12.64 -12.70
C PRO A 271 -18.11 13.60 -12.54
N VAL A 272 -18.05 14.63 -13.38
CA VAL A 272 -17.13 15.76 -13.27
C VAL A 272 -17.96 17.00 -13.01
N LYS A 273 -18.01 17.45 -11.75
CA LYS A 273 -18.87 18.54 -11.28
C LYS A 273 -18.10 19.85 -11.11
N SER A 274 -16.85 19.77 -10.69
CA SER A 274 -15.98 20.91 -10.43
C SER A 274 -15.12 21.25 -11.64
N LYS A 275 -14.80 22.53 -11.79
CA LYS A 275 -13.80 23.00 -12.78
C LYS A 275 -12.36 22.90 -12.26
N VAL A 276 -12.19 22.73 -10.97
CA VAL A 276 -10.89 22.72 -10.30
C VAL A 276 -10.63 21.32 -9.72
N ALA A 277 -9.46 20.80 -10.01
CA ALA A 277 -9.00 19.54 -9.43
C ALA A 277 -8.91 19.63 -7.90
N ARG A 278 -9.35 18.59 -7.23
CA ARG A 278 -9.22 18.45 -5.78
C ARG A 278 -7.73 18.42 -5.38
N LYS A 279 -7.43 19.00 -4.23
CA LYS A 279 -6.08 19.00 -3.65
C LYS A 279 -6.07 18.20 -2.34
N PHE A 280 -4.92 17.68 -1.99
CA PHE A 280 -4.69 17.14 -0.64
C PHE A 280 -4.37 18.30 0.34
N VAL A 281 -4.57 18.01 1.63
CA VAL A 281 -4.18 18.91 2.73
C VAL A 281 -2.92 18.36 3.38
N ASN A 282 -1.90 19.22 3.51
CA ASN A 282 -0.68 18.84 4.21
C ASN A 282 -0.87 19.02 5.72
N HIS A 283 -0.91 17.93 6.46
CA HIS A 283 -1.03 17.92 7.92
C HIS A 283 0.32 17.76 8.63
N ASN A 284 1.44 17.80 7.90
CA ASN A 284 2.80 17.64 8.45
C ASN A 284 2.96 16.34 9.28
N MET A 285 2.34 15.26 8.82
CA MET A 285 2.45 13.94 9.45
C MET A 285 3.75 13.28 8.99
N TYR A 286 4.81 13.61 9.67
CA TYR A 286 6.14 13.04 9.49
C TYR A 286 6.88 13.06 10.83
N MET A 287 7.86 12.18 10.98
CA MET A 287 8.63 12.00 12.21
C MET A 287 9.17 13.34 12.75
N ALA A 288 9.07 13.54 14.05
CA ALA A 288 9.53 14.75 14.72
C ALA A 288 11.01 15.02 14.41
N PRO A 289 11.40 16.28 14.13
CA PRO A 289 12.81 16.62 13.92
C PRO A 289 13.61 16.52 15.22
N GLY A 290 14.91 16.22 15.10
CA GLY A 290 15.83 16.09 16.23
C GLY A 290 16.20 14.63 16.53
N MET A 291 16.80 14.42 17.69
CA MET A 291 17.21 13.10 18.16
C MET A 291 16.24 12.64 19.24
N HIS A 292 15.57 11.52 19.00
CA HIS A 292 14.57 10.94 19.89
C HIS A 292 14.92 9.49 20.18
N GLU A 293 14.66 9.07 21.41
CA GLU A 293 14.80 7.70 21.85
C GLU A 293 13.53 7.32 22.61
N ASP A 294 12.85 6.27 22.16
CA ASP A 294 11.68 5.71 22.80
C ASP A 294 11.98 4.25 23.18
N VAL A 295 12.22 4.05 24.49
CA VAL A 295 12.56 2.73 25.04
C VAL A 295 11.47 2.31 25.99
N PHE A 296 10.84 1.19 25.71
CA PHE A 296 9.78 0.65 26.53
C PHE A 296 9.91 -0.86 26.75
N GLU A 297 9.19 -1.37 27.73
CA GLU A 297 9.15 -2.80 28.05
C GLU A 297 7.79 -3.40 27.71
N PHE A 298 7.81 -4.65 27.24
CA PHE A 298 6.60 -5.41 26.96
C PHE A 298 6.71 -6.84 27.50
N ASP A 299 5.61 -7.37 28.04
CA ASP A 299 5.55 -8.76 28.52
C ASP A 299 5.36 -9.70 27.33
N MET A 300 6.32 -10.62 27.13
CA MET A 300 6.32 -11.54 26.00
C MET A 300 6.82 -12.92 26.38
N LYS A 301 6.26 -13.95 25.75
CA LYS A 301 6.61 -15.36 26.01
C LYS A 301 8.04 -15.69 25.61
N ASN A 302 8.48 -15.16 24.48
CA ASN A 302 9.83 -15.33 23.94
C ASN A 302 10.57 -14.01 24.12
N PRO A 303 11.42 -13.88 25.17
CA PRO A 303 12.11 -12.62 25.43
C PRO A 303 13.07 -12.23 24.33
N GLN A 304 12.81 -11.13 23.66
CA GLN A 304 13.71 -10.54 22.65
C GLN A 304 13.50 -9.01 22.60
N THR A 305 14.53 -8.29 22.22
CA THR A 305 14.45 -6.85 21.95
C THR A 305 14.16 -6.65 20.47
N SER A 306 13.17 -5.81 20.16
CA SER A 306 12.94 -5.27 18.82
C SER A 306 13.45 -3.85 18.77
N ALA A 307 14.24 -3.51 17.76
CA ALA A 307 14.79 -2.17 17.55
C ALA A 307 14.49 -1.66 16.14
N ALA A 308 14.09 -0.40 16.04
CA ALA A 308 13.96 0.33 14.80
C ALA A 308 14.67 1.68 14.92
N ILE A 309 15.56 1.94 13.99
CA ILE A 309 16.40 3.16 13.95
C ILE A 309 16.07 3.87 12.65
N TYR A 310 15.59 5.11 12.77
CA TYR A 310 15.18 5.94 11.65
C TYR A 310 16.08 7.17 11.53
N TYR A 311 16.50 7.46 10.29
CA TYR A 311 17.10 8.74 9.91
C TYR A 311 16.19 9.38 8.87
N THR A 312 15.75 10.62 9.15
CA THR A 312 14.80 11.32 8.28
C THR A 312 15.25 12.76 8.01
N GLY A 313 14.79 13.33 6.92
CA GLY A 313 15.11 14.73 6.61
C GLY A 313 14.52 15.16 5.27
N SER A 314 14.55 16.46 4.98
CA SER A 314 14.08 16.98 3.70
C SER A 314 15.04 16.59 2.58
N LEU A 315 14.50 16.04 1.51
CA LEU A 315 15.22 15.69 0.28
C LEU A 315 14.22 15.66 -0.87
N GLN A 316 14.52 16.38 -1.95
CA GLN A 316 13.65 16.36 -3.14
C GLN A 316 13.63 14.97 -3.77
N ASN A 317 12.44 14.49 -4.11
CA ASN A 317 12.27 13.23 -4.82
C ASN A 317 12.56 13.44 -6.30
N THR A 318 13.83 13.32 -6.65
CA THR A 318 14.34 13.28 -8.03
C THR A 318 14.95 11.92 -8.31
N LYS A 319 15.01 11.51 -9.58
CA LYS A 319 15.64 10.23 -9.93
C LYS A 319 17.11 10.15 -9.49
N ASP A 320 17.84 11.27 -9.52
CA ASP A 320 19.22 11.33 -9.04
C ASP A 320 19.29 11.05 -7.53
N ASN A 321 18.49 11.75 -6.70
CA ASN A 321 18.46 11.55 -5.25
C ASN A 321 17.93 10.16 -4.87
N ALA A 322 16.92 9.67 -5.57
CA ALA A 322 16.34 8.35 -5.29
C ALA A 322 17.36 7.22 -5.52
N ILE A 323 18.12 7.27 -6.62
CA ILE A 323 19.13 6.24 -6.89
C ILE A 323 20.35 6.34 -5.98
N GLN A 324 20.74 7.57 -5.57
CA GLN A 324 21.83 7.78 -4.60
C GLN A 324 21.46 7.24 -3.21
N LEU A 325 20.24 7.53 -2.74
CA LEU A 325 19.73 6.99 -1.48
C LEU A 325 19.64 5.47 -1.53
N LYS A 326 19.11 4.92 -2.63
CA LYS A 326 19.03 3.47 -2.83
C LYS A 326 20.41 2.81 -2.84
N ALA A 327 21.41 3.45 -3.47
CA ALA A 327 22.79 2.92 -3.48
C ALA A 327 23.41 2.92 -2.09
N MET A 328 23.27 4.00 -1.33
CA MET A 328 23.70 4.07 0.08
C MET A 328 23.02 2.98 0.91
N THR A 329 21.70 2.84 0.78
CA THR A 329 20.92 1.83 1.51
C THR A 329 21.42 0.41 1.20
N TYR A 330 21.64 0.08 -0.06
CA TYR A 330 22.13 -1.24 -0.48
C TYR A 330 23.53 -1.56 0.06
N ILE A 331 24.42 -0.57 0.07
CA ILE A 331 25.76 -0.71 0.65
C ILE A 331 25.69 -0.92 2.16
N LEU A 332 24.86 -0.15 2.87
CA LEU A 332 24.66 -0.33 4.31
C LEU A 332 24.00 -1.68 4.63
N GLU A 333 23.08 -2.15 3.82
CA GLU A 333 22.48 -3.48 3.97
C GLU A 333 23.56 -4.58 3.90
N MET A 334 24.46 -4.53 2.91
CA MET A 334 25.60 -5.47 2.80
C MET A 334 26.48 -5.43 4.05
N ARG A 335 26.82 -4.23 4.55
CA ARG A 335 27.63 -4.05 5.76
C ARG A 335 26.92 -4.59 7.00
N TYR A 336 25.63 -4.38 7.14
CA TYR A 336 24.87 -4.82 8.31
C TYR A 336 24.60 -6.33 8.30
N ILE A 337 24.41 -6.93 7.13
CA ILE A 337 24.35 -8.39 7.03
C ILE A 337 25.68 -9.01 7.55
N ALA A 338 26.81 -8.45 7.16
CA ALA A 338 28.10 -8.92 7.64
C ALA A 338 28.29 -8.65 9.16
N SER A 339 28.10 -7.40 9.61
CA SER A 339 28.48 -7.00 10.97
C SER A 339 27.46 -7.36 12.05
N LEU A 340 26.16 -7.35 11.78
CA LEU A 340 25.11 -7.62 12.77
C LEU A 340 24.76 -9.10 12.81
N ARG A 341 24.74 -9.78 11.65
CA ARG A 341 24.35 -11.18 11.54
C ARG A 341 25.55 -12.12 11.65
N GLU A 342 26.53 -11.99 10.76
CA GLU A 342 27.60 -12.99 10.60
C GLU A 342 28.64 -12.91 11.70
N GLU A 343 29.18 -11.73 12.00
CA GLU A 343 30.23 -11.57 13.00
C GLU A 343 29.74 -11.71 14.44
N ASN A 344 28.50 -11.30 14.74
CA ASN A 344 28.02 -11.26 16.12
C ASN A 344 26.93 -12.28 16.42
N GLY A 345 26.38 -12.95 15.41
CA GLY A 345 25.21 -13.82 15.60
C GLY A 345 24.10 -13.12 16.37
N GLY A 346 23.98 -11.78 16.20
CA GLY A 346 23.16 -10.93 17.01
C GLY A 346 21.71 -10.88 16.55
N THR A 347 21.50 -10.99 15.26
CA THR A 347 20.16 -11.00 14.65
C THR A 347 20.08 -12.02 13.52
N TYR A 348 18.90 -12.51 13.22
CA TYR A 348 18.71 -13.43 12.09
C TYR A 348 18.85 -12.69 10.75
N SER A 349 18.21 -11.52 10.62
CA SER A 349 18.28 -10.71 9.40
C SER A 349 17.88 -9.27 9.73
N PRO A 350 18.79 -8.29 9.67
CA PRO A 350 18.40 -6.89 9.74
C PRO A 350 17.64 -6.52 8.46
N SER A 351 16.58 -5.75 8.60
CA SER A 351 15.91 -5.09 7.47
C SER A 351 16.45 -3.68 7.35
N VAL A 352 16.90 -3.32 6.15
CA VAL A 352 17.44 -1.99 5.84
C VAL A 352 16.66 -1.44 4.67
N ASP A 353 16.03 -0.29 4.85
CA ASP A 353 15.22 0.34 3.82
C ASP A 353 15.52 1.83 3.69
N GLY A 354 15.34 2.35 2.47
CA GLY A 354 15.57 3.76 2.19
C GLY A 354 14.74 4.25 1.01
N TYR A 355 13.91 5.27 1.25
CA TYR A 355 13.06 5.86 0.21
C TYR A 355 12.89 7.36 0.42
N ILE A 356 12.41 8.04 -0.62
CA ILE A 356 11.99 9.45 -0.54
C ILE A 356 10.48 9.50 -0.74
N SER A 357 9.77 10.11 0.21
CA SER A 357 8.32 10.22 0.15
C SER A 357 7.87 11.09 -1.02
N LEU A 358 6.71 10.74 -1.60
CA LEU A 358 5.96 11.57 -2.53
C LEU A 358 4.98 12.46 -1.76
N GLY A 359 4.66 13.63 -2.29
CA GLY A 359 3.63 14.49 -1.75
C GLY A 359 4.09 15.86 -1.33
N ALA A 360 3.43 16.42 -0.31
CA ALA A 360 3.64 17.82 0.12
C ALA A 360 5.00 18.08 0.76
N ASN A 361 5.54 17.08 1.43
CA ASN A 361 6.83 17.14 2.11
C ASN A 361 7.69 16.00 1.59
N GLU A 362 8.53 16.29 0.60
CA GLU A 362 9.48 15.30 0.11
C GLU A 362 10.60 15.13 1.14
N ARG A 363 10.65 13.95 1.73
CA ARG A 363 11.58 13.60 2.79
C ARG A 363 12.19 12.24 2.53
N TYR A 364 13.48 12.11 2.79
CA TYR A 364 14.05 10.78 2.89
C TYR A 364 13.67 10.13 4.23
N ASN A 365 13.50 8.84 4.18
CA ASN A 365 13.44 7.94 5.31
C ASN A 365 14.46 6.83 5.05
N PHE A 366 15.42 6.68 5.95
CA PHE A 366 16.31 5.53 5.99
C PHE A 366 16.11 4.85 7.33
N ASN A 367 15.88 3.55 7.31
CA ASN A 367 15.66 2.80 8.54
C ASN A 367 16.38 1.46 8.58
N VAL A 368 16.71 1.04 9.79
CA VAL A 368 17.25 -0.26 10.11
C VAL A 368 16.41 -0.87 11.21
N THR A 369 15.83 -2.04 10.97
CA THR A 369 15.04 -2.76 11.96
C THR A 369 15.59 -4.16 12.17
N PHE A 370 15.61 -4.60 13.42
CA PHE A 370 16.05 -5.96 13.77
C PHE A 370 15.50 -6.42 15.11
N GLN A 371 15.53 -7.75 15.30
CA GLN A 371 15.22 -8.37 16.59
C GLN A 371 16.46 -9.09 17.10
N THR A 372 16.71 -9.04 18.41
CA THR A 372 17.91 -9.60 19.04
C THR A 372 17.68 -9.95 20.50
N GLN A 373 18.67 -10.59 21.12
CA GLN A 373 18.73 -10.77 22.57
C GLN A 373 18.96 -9.43 23.27
N TYR A 374 18.35 -9.23 24.44
CA TYR A 374 18.43 -7.98 25.18
C TYR A 374 19.88 -7.50 25.41
N GLU A 375 20.76 -8.42 25.81
CA GLU A 375 22.16 -8.14 26.15
C GLU A 375 22.97 -7.64 24.96
N LYS A 376 22.56 -7.97 23.74
CA LYS A 376 23.23 -7.59 22.50
C LYS A 376 22.70 -6.30 21.90
N SER A 377 21.47 -5.90 22.29
CA SER A 377 20.71 -4.83 21.61
C SER A 377 21.47 -3.51 21.52
N LYS A 378 22.00 -3.04 22.63
CA LYS A 378 22.78 -1.78 22.68
C LYS A 378 23.98 -1.80 21.75
N GLY A 379 24.78 -2.87 21.78
CA GLY A 379 25.96 -2.99 20.93
C GLY A 379 25.62 -3.08 19.44
N LEU A 380 24.47 -3.66 19.07
CA LEU A 380 24.01 -3.70 17.68
C LEU A 380 23.49 -2.34 17.21
N ILE A 381 22.77 -1.60 18.05
CA ILE A 381 22.34 -0.22 17.75
C ILE A 381 23.56 0.68 17.51
N GLU A 382 24.57 0.60 18.39
CA GLU A 382 25.83 1.35 18.23
C GLU A 382 26.54 1.00 16.90
N LYS A 383 26.51 -0.27 16.48
CA LYS A 383 27.06 -0.68 15.17
C LYS A 383 26.28 -0.12 13.99
N VAL A 384 24.95 0.02 14.09
CA VAL A 384 24.17 0.67 13.04
C VAL A 384 24.62 2.12 12.87
N HIS A 385 24.75 2.87 13.95
CA HIS A 385 25.22 4.26 13.89
C HIS A 385 26.64 4.37 13.31
N LYS A 386 27.55 3.53 13.83
CA LYS A 386 28.94 3.49 13.37
C LYS A 386 29.06 3.15 11.89
N GLY A 387 28.20 2.27 11.36
CA GLY A 387 28.17 1.91 9.94
C GLY A 387 27.85 3.11 9.04
N ILE A 388 26.88 3.95 9.44
CA ILE A 388 26.53 5.16 8.71
C ILE A 388 27.65 6.21 8.84
N GLU A 389 28.18 6.42 10.05
CA GLU A 389 29.28 7.35 10.32
C GLU A 389 30.54 6.98 9.53
N ASP A 390 30.88 5.69 9.48
CA ASP A 390 32.03 5.20 8.71
C ASP A 390 31.81 5.41 7.21
N LEU A 391 30.63 5.13 6.69
CA LEU A 391 30.29 5.41 5.28
C LEU A 391 30.34 6.90 4.96
N ALA A 392 29.92 7.76 5.90
CA ALA A 392 29.99 9.22 5.77
C ALA A 392 31.44 9.74 5.80
N ALA A 393 32.30 9.14 6.63
CA ALA A 393 33.71 9.55 6.76
C ALA A 393 34.58 9.03 5.60
N ASN A 394 34.49 7.76 5.29
CA ASN A 394 35.41 7.03 4.41
C ASN A 394 34.85 6.76 3.00
N GLY A 395 33.55 6.85 2.83
CA GLY A 395 32.84 6.44 1.61
C GLY A 395 32.77 4.91 1.44
N PRO A 396 32.20 4.44 0.35
CA PRO A 396 32.18 3.02 -0.01
C PRO A 396 33.53 2.57 -0.57
N THR A 397 33.79 1.27 -0.47
CA THR A 397 34.90 0.61 -1.18
C THR A 397 34.57 0.43 -2.67
N ASP A 398 35.62 0.21 -3.49
CA ASP A 398 35.43 -0.05 -4.93
C ASP A 398 34.64 -1.36 -5.16
N GLU A 399 34.82 -2.37 -4.30
CA GLU A 399 34.07 -3.62 -4.36
C GLU A 399 32.58 -3.41 -4.08
N GLU A 400 32.22 -2.62 -3.04
CA GLU A 400 30.84 -2.28 -2.72
C GLU A 400 30.18 -1.52 -3.86
N LEU A 401 30.88 -0.55 -4.47
CA LEU A 401 30.36 0.18 -5.63
C LEU A 401 30.13 -0.71 -6.82
N THR A 402 31.10 -1.58 -7.15
CA THR A 402 30.99 -2.51 -8.27
C THR A 402 29.77 -3.42 -8.11
N LYS A 403 29.62 -4.06 -6.94
CA LYS A 403 28.47 -4.91 -6.63
C LYS A 403 27.14 -4.15 -6.74
N THR A 404 27.09 -2.92 -6.25
CA THR A 404 25.88 -2.06 -6.31
C THR A 404 25.50 -1.72 -7.75
N ILE A 405 26.46 -1.28 -8.55
CA ILE A 405 26.24 -0.93 -9.95
C ILE A 405 25.77 -2.14 -10.75
N GLU A 406 26.42 -3.28 -10.59
CA GLU A 406 26.05 -4.54 -11.26
C GLU A 406 24.63 -5.00 -10.88
N SER A 407 24.31 -4.96 -9.58
CA SER A 407 22.98 -5.29 -9.06
C SER A 407 21.92 -4.38 -9.66
N PHE A 408 22.13 -3.08 -9.67
CA PHE A 408 21.16 -2.11 -10.19
C PHE A 408 20.95 -2.24 -11.69
N LYS A 409 22.02 -2.39 -12.47
CA LYS A 409 21.93 -2.62 -13.92
C LYS A 409 21.19 -3.92 -14.27
N LYS A 410 21.42 -4.99 -13.49
CA LYS A 410 20.71 -6.26 -13.65
C LYS A 410 19.21 -6.11 -13.38
N ASN A 411 18.81 -5.24 -12.44
CA ASN A 411 17.41 -5.05 -12.08
C ASN A 411 16.61 -4.28 -13.13
N ILE A 412 17.22 -3.40 -13.93
CA ILE A 412 16.51 -2.62 -14.96
C ILE A 412 15.74 -3.54 -15.93
N PRO A 413 16.37 -4.47 -16.67
CA PRO A 413 15.64 -5.34 -17.59
C PRO A 413 14.63 -6.26 -16.89
N GLU A 414 14.88 -6.66 -15.64
CA GLU A 414 13.93 -7.46 -14.87
C GLU A 414 12.68 -6.65 -14.47
N ASN A 415 12.83 -5.38 -14.12
CA ASN A 415 11.71 -4.48 -13.83
C ASN A 415 10.88 -4.23 -15.11
N MET A 416 11.54 -4.03 -16.25
CA MET A 416 10.88 -3.80 -17.54
C MET A 416 10.07 -5.00 -18.05
N LYS A 417 10.17 -6.19 -17.43
CA LYS A 417 9.30 -7.35 -17.69
C LYS A 417 7.96 -7.30 -16.96
N ARG A 418 7.67 -6.22 -16.22
CA ARG A 418 6.46 -6.09 -15.40
C ARG A 418 5.60 -4.91 -15.87
N ILE A 419 4.32 -5.14 -16.09
CA ILE A 419 3.36 -4.06 -16.41
C ILE A 419 3.37 -2.99 -15.31
N SER A 420 3.48 -3.42 -14.04
CA SER A 420 3.49 -2.50 -12.90
C SER A 420 4.64 -1.50 -12.90
N TYR A 421 5.78 -1.82 -13.51
CA TYR A 421 6.88 -0.87 -13.67
C TYR A 421 6.46 0.34 -14.52
N PHE A 422 5.87 0.08 -15.67
CA PHE A 422 5.40 1.14 -16.57
C PHE A 422 4.19 1.88 -16.00
N MET A 423 3.30 1.16 -15.32
CA MET A 423 2.17 1.75 -14.63
C MET A 423 2.63 2.78 -13.59
N ASN A 424 3.58 2.41 -12.72
CA ASN A 424 4.14 3.32 -11.72
C ASN A 424 4.86 4.51 -12.37
N LEU A 425 5.63 4.25 -13.42
CA LEU A 425 6.39 5.29 -14.12
C LEU A 425 5.48 6.39 -14.70
N ILE A 426 4.40 6.02 -15.38
CA ILE A 426 3.45 6.99 -15.93
C ILE A 426 2.62 7.66 -14.82
N GLU A 427 2.27 6.94 -13.75
CA GLU A 427 1.55 7.49 -12.60
C GLU A 427 2.40 8.55 -11.87
N GLU A 428 3.67 8.26 -11.57
CA GLU A 428 4.56 9.23 -10.92
C GLU A 428 4.77 10.48 -11.78
N TYR A 429 4.86 10.30 -13.09
CA TYR A 429 5.01 11.44 -14.00
C TYR A 429 3.75 12.32 -14.05
N TYR A 430 2.58 11.75 -14.29
CA TYR A 430 1.37 12.55 -14.49
C TYR A 430 0.73 13.03 -13.19
N SER A 431 0.75 12.19 -12.13
CA SER A 431 0.19 12.59 -10.83
C SER A 431 1.14 13.48 -10.01
N TRP A 432 2.45 13.28 -10.12
CA TRP A 432 3.42 13.94 -9.22
C TRP A 432 4.48 14.77 -9.95
N GLY A 433 4.50 14.76 -11.29
CA GLY A 433 5.49 15.50 -12.09
C GLY A 433 6.91 14.92 -11.97
N LYS A 434 7.05 13.61 -11.67
CA LYS A 434 8.33 12.95 -11.41
C LYS A 434 8.72 12.03 -12.57
N ASP A 435 9.80 12.37 -13.27
CA ASP A 435 10.46 11.43 -14.19
C ASP A 435 11.37 10.50 -13.38
N MET A 436 10.94 9.24 -13.20
CA MET A 436 11.69 8.22 -12.47
C MET A 436 12.23 7.13 -13.40
N THR A 437 12.49 7.46 -14.67
CA THR A 437 13.04 6.53 -15.67
C THR A 437 14.43 6.05 -15.29
N ASP A 438 14.62 4.75 -15.14
CA ASP A 438 15.89 4.11 -14.90
C ASP A 438 16.74 4.00 -16.19
N SER A 439 18.07 4.08 -16.06
CA SER A 439 19.00 3.79 -17.14
C SER A 439 20.41 3.51 -16.59
N ASP A 440 21.21 2.78 -17.37
CA ASP A 440 22.63 2.57 -17.07
C ASP A 440 23.41 3.87 -16.93
N ALA A 441 23.05 4.88 -17.74
CA ALA A 441 23.66 6.20 -17.67
C ALA A 441 23.34 6.90 -16.35
N LEU A 442 22.11 6.78 -15.85
CA LEU A 442 21.69 7.31 -14.55
C LEU A 442 22.45 6.63 -13.42
N ILE A 443 22.58 5.29 -13.47
CA ILE A 443 23.33 4.52 -12.47
C ILE A 443 24.80 4.95 -12.46
N ASN A 444 25.46 4.96 -13.64
CA ASN A 444 26.88 5.34 -13.72
C ASN A 444 27.17 6.77 -13.26
N LYS A 445 26.23 7.70 -13.49
CA LYS A 445 26.34 9.09 -13.04
C LYS A 445 26.21 9.22 -11.53
N ASN A 446 25.31 8.45 -10.92
CA ASN A 446 24.85 8.70 -9.54
C ASN A 446 25.37 7.68 -8.52
N VAL A 447 25.85 6.51 -8.92
CA VAL A 447 26.40 5.51 -8.00
C VAL A 447 27.93 5.62 -8.03
N THR A 448 28.45 6.61 -7.30
CA THR A 448 29.88 6.91 -7.19
C THR A 448 30.28 6.99 -5.73
N LYS A 449 31.59 6.90 -5.43
CA LYS A 449 32.10 7.05 -4.07
C LYS A 449 31.64 8.36 -3.44
N GLU A 450 31.72 9.44 -4.20
CA GLU A 450 31.37 10.79 -3.73
C GLU A 450 29.85 10.91 -3.45
N THR A 451 28.97 10.45 -4.33
CA THR A 451 27.54 10.61 -4.16
C THR A 451 26.99 9.77 -3.01
N VAL A 452 27.46 8.52 -2.87
CA VAL A 452 27.09 7.63 -1.75
C VAL A 452 27.60 8.21 -0.42
N GLN A 453 28.86 8.68 -0.39
CA GLN A 453 29.42 9.31 0.81
C GLN A 453 28.63 10.57 1.22
N LYS A 454 28.30 11.45 0.27
CA LYS A 454 27.48 12.64 0.52
C LYS A 454 26.09 12.29 1.06
N MET A 455 25.48 11.22 0.56
CA MET A 455 24.18 10.78 1.06
C MET A 455 24.28 10.30 2.52
N ALA A 456 25.32 9.55 2.89
CA ALA A 456 25.57 9.17 4.28
C ALA A 456 25.88 10.39 5.16
N GLN A 457 26.66 11.37 4.67
CA GLN A 457 26.91 12.64 5.35
C GLN A 457 25.62 13.44 5.59
N LEU A 458 24.66 13.40 4.65
CA LEU A 458 23.35 14.03 4.81
C LEU A 458 22.61 13.47 6.03
N LEU A 459 22.61 12.14 6.21
CA LEU A 459 21.96 11.49 7.35
C LEU A 459 22.60 11.93 8.68
N VAL A 460 23.93 11.90 8.75
CA VAL A 460 24.69 12.25 9.96
C VAL A 460 24.53 13.74 10.31
N ASN A 461 24.64 14.62 9.31
CA ASN A 461 24.63 16.07 9.52
C ASN A 461 23.26 16.63 9.89
N ASN A 462 22.17 16.01 9.41
CA ASN A 462 20.81 16.47 9.73
C ASN A 462 20.45 16.28 11.19
N LYS A 463 21.11 15.39 11.93
CA LYS A 463 20.84 15.11 13.34
C LYS A 463 19.35 14.80 13.63
N ASN A 464 18.65 14.25 12.65
CA ASN A 464 17.27 13.80 12.79
C ASN A 464 17.27 12.27 12.85
N ARG A 465 17.18 11.74 14.06
CA ARG A 465 17.21 10.31 14.33
C ARG A 465 16.18 9.96 15.39
N THR A 466 15.45 8.91 15.14
CA THR A 466 14.54 8.33 16.15
C THR A 466 14.89 6.86 16.33
N GLU A 467 15.05 6.44 17.57
CA GLU A 467 15.27 5.07 17.98
C GLU A 467 14.04 4.59 18.75
N ILE A 468 13.47 3.46 18.35
CA ILE A 468 12.36 2.84 19.03
C ILE A 468 12.81 1.45 19.43
N VAL A 469 12.84 1.19 20.73
CA VAL A 469 13.38 -0.05 21.30
C VAL A 469 12.37 -0.65 22.26
N MET A 470 11.83 -1.80 21.89
CA MET A 470 10.97 -2.60 22.78
C MET A 470 11.80 -3.72 23.42
N ASN A 471 11.92 -3.67 24.72
CA ASN A 471 12.62 -4.69 25.51
C ASN A 471 11.64 -5.69 26.14
N PRO A 472 12.08 -6.94 26.38
CA PRO A 472 11.31 -7.85 27.21
C PRO A 472 11.23 -7.34 28.65
N LYS A 473 10.04 -7.42 29.24
CA LYS A 473 9.85 -7.08 30.65
C LYS A 473 10.65 -8.05 31.52
N ARG A 474 11.56 -7.52 32.33
CA ARG A 474 12.35 -8.31 33.27
C ARG A 474 11.51 -8.68 34.48
N LYS A 475 11.56 -9.96 34.89
CA LYS A 475 10.94 -10.46 36.12
C LYS A 475 11.83 -10.17 37.32
#